data_fbac647db43f25835f77cf0f6803ee8b
#
_entry.id   fbac647db43f25835f77cf0f6803ee8b
#
_cell.length_a   1.000
_cell.length_b   1.000
_cell.length_c   1.000
_cell.angle_alpha   90.00
_cell.angle_beta   90.00
_cell.angle_gamma   90.00
#
_symmetry.space_group_name_H-M   'P 1'
#
loop_
_entity.id
_entity.type
_entity.pdbx_description
1 polymer ?
#
loop_
_entity_poly.entity_id
_entity_poly.type
_entity_poly.pdbx_seq_one_letter_code
_entity_poly.pdbx_strand_id
1 'polypeptide(L)'
;MDKKTINEIPALLRERVDLKALTAMVFANSIEGLKNGKIKDVSIDPNTEILFFTHFGVVSGSLYNPPDDEFDPVYSLHEVILKARDSLLSSYIEDGVKRMVNDKSFVLLKDVTIKPYANNDNSYKLAYFVLYSDAILGLSFGNQPKDQHVNVAE
;
A
#
# COMPACT_ATOMS: atom_id res chain seq x y z
N MET A 1 25.91 1.72 28.18
CA MET A 1 24.82 0.94 27.54
C MET A 1 24.21 1.80 26.44
N ASP A 2 24.66 1.57 25.23
CA ASP A 2 24.13 2.31 24.09
C ASP A 2 22.67 1.94 23.87
N LYS A 3 21.81 2.95 23.91
CA LYS A 3 20.43 2.82 23.45
C LYS A 3 20.49 2.50 21.96
N LYS A 4 20.55 1.21 21.62
CA LYS A 4 20.29 0.74 20.26
C LYS A 4 18.93 1.33 19.86
N THR A 5 18.97 2.20 18.92
CA THR A 5 17.80 2.85 18.35
C THR A 5 16.94 1.76 17.72
N ILE A 6 15.83 1.43 18.36
CA ILE A 6 14.88 0.34 18.00
C ILE A 6 14.21 0.59 16.62
N ASN A 7 14.67 1.60 15.86
CA ASN A 7 14.05 2.05 14.63
C ASN A 7 14.90 1.86 13.36
N GLU A 8 16.00 1.09 13.42
CA GLU A 8 16.76 0.88 12.20
C GLU A 8 16.18 -0.27 11.38
N ILE A 9 15.75 0.05 10.17
CA ILE A 9 15.37 -0.94 9.17
C ILE A 9 16.57 -1.85 8.89
N PRO A 10 16.41 -3.19 8.93
CA PRO A 10 17.51 -4.11 8.68
C PRO A 10 18.23 -3.81 7.36
N ALA A 11 19.56 -3.92 7.35
CA ALA A 11 20.41 -3.60 6.19
C ALA A 11 19.97 -4.34 4.92
N LEU A 12 19.58 -5.61 5.04
CA LEU A 12 19.06 -6.40 3.91
C LEU A 12 17.80 -5.81 3.25
N LEU A 13 17.03 -5.01 3.98
CA LEU A 13 15.87 -4.30 3.44
C LEU A 13 16.23 -2.90 2.93
N ARG A 14 17.27 -2.26 3.50
CA ARG A 14 17.67 -0.89 3.14
C ARG A 14 18.45 -0.79 1.84
N GLU A 15 19.23 -1.81 1.52
CA GLU A 15 20.12 -1.82 0.35
C GLU A 15 19.42 -2.19 -0.95
N ARG A 16 18.09 -2.26 -0.93
CA ARG A 16 17.29 -2.73 -2.06
C ARG A 16 16.20 -1.72 -2.41
N VAL A 17 16.06 -1.47 -3.69
CA VAL A 17 14.97 -0.68 -4.26
C VAL A 17 14.12 -1.58 -5.13
N ASP A 18 12.84 -1.70 -4.79
CA ASP A 18 11.86 -2.36 -5.62
C ASP A 18 11.23 -1.33 -6.56
N LEU A 19 11.49 -1.47 -7.84
CA LEU A 19 11.04 -0.50 -8.84
C LEU A 19 9.51 -0.44 -8.95
N LYS A 20 8.81 -1.55 -8.78
CA LYS A 20 7.34 -1.55 -8.81
C LYS A 20 6.75 -0.79 -7.61
N ALA A 21 7.27 -1.05 -6.41
CA ALA A 21 6.86 -0.32 -5.23
C ALA A 21 7.17 1.18 -5.33
N LEU A 22 8.37 1.53 -5.81
CA LEU A 22 8.75 2.92 -6.05
C LEU A 22 7.82 3.60 -7.05
N THR A 23 7.51 2.93 -8.16
CA THR A 23 6.60 3.46 -9.18
C THR A 23 5.21 3.70 -8.60
N ALA A 24 4.68 2.76 -7.82
CA ALA A 24 3.41 2.89 -7.13
C ALA A 24 3.39 4.09 -6.17
N MET A 25 4.46 4.28 -5.41
CA MET A 25 4.60 5.43 -4.50
C MET A 25 4.63 6.76 -5.25
N VAL A 26 5.33 6.84 -6.38
CA VAL A 26 5.38 8.04 -7.22
C VAL A 26 4.00 8.37 -7.78
N PHE A 27 3.28 7.38 -8.28
CA PHE A 27 1.91 7.57 -8.78
C PHE A 27 0.97 8.07 -7.68
N ALA A 28 0.97 7.43 -6.51
CA ALA A 28 0.14 7.83 -5.39
C ALA A 28 0.44 9.25 -4.91
N ASN A 29 1.71 9.59 -4.74
CA ASN A 29 2.13 10.94 -4.34
C ASN A 29 1.78 11.99 -5.39
N SER A 30 1.85 11.64 -6.68
CA SER A 30 1.46 12.55 -7.76
C SER A 30 -0.04 12.83 -7.75
N ILE A 31 -0.87 11.82 -7.53
CA ILE A 31 -2.33 11.97 -7.38
C ILE A 31 -2.65 12.88 -6.20
N GLU A 32 -2.05 12.65 -5.05
CA GLU A 32 -2.22 13.50 -3.87
C GLU A 32 -1.73 14.94 -4.12
N GLY A 33 -0.59 15.09 -4.77
CA GLY A 33 -0.06 16.41 -5.15
C GLY A 33 -0.99 17.19 -6.07
N LEU A 34 -1.67 16.52 -7.00
CA LEU A 34 -2.67 17.11 -7.89
C LEU A 34 -3.94 17.50 -7.12
N LYS A 35 -4.44 16.62 -6.24
CA LYS A 35 -5.61 16.91 -5.41
C LYS A 35 -5.41 18.10 -4.48
N ASN A 36 -4.22 18.21 -3.91
CA ASN A 36 -3.86 19.24 -2.94
C ASN A 36 -3.37 20.55 -3.60
N GLY A 37 -3.40 20.64 -4.92
CA GLY A 37 -2.95 21.82 -5.66
C GLY A 37 -1.45 22.11 -5.58
N LYS A 38 -0.64 21.14 -5.12
CA LYS A 38 0.82 21.25 -5.10
C LYS A 38 1.42 21.14 -6.52
N ILE A 39 0.75 20.43 -7.39
CA ILE A 39 1.06 20.38 -8.83
C ILE A 39 0.06 21.29 -9.52
N LYS A 40 0.57 22.33 -10.19
CA LYS A 40 -0.25 23.35 -10.85
C LYS A 40 -0.48 22.96 -12.32
N ASP A 41 -1.48 23.58 -12.93
CA ASP A 41 -1.83 23.47 -14.35
C ASP A 41 -2.51 22.18 -14.80
N VAL A 42 -2.79 21.25 -13.88
CA VAL A 42 -3.57 20.04 -14.15
C VAL A 42 -4.64 19.91 -13.07
N SER A 43 -5.88 19.78 -13.50
CA SER A 43 -6.98 19.42 -12.58
C SER A 43 -7.29 17.94 -12.68
N ILE A 44 -7.58 17.33 -11.54
CA ILE A 44 -7.94 15.93 -11.43
C ILE A 44 -9.24 15.80 -10.63
N ASP A 45 -10.06 14.81 -10.98
CA ASP A 45 -11.25 14.50 -10.20
C ASP A 45 -10.84 14.15 -8.76
N PRO A 46 -11.46 14.79 -7.73
CA PRO A 46 -11.15 14.50 -6.32
C PRO A 46 -11.32 13.01 -5.93
N ASN A 47 -12.16 12.28 -6.66
CA ASN A 47 -12.38 10.84 -6.43
C ASN A 47 -11.38 9.94 -7.16
N THR A 48 -10.41 10.51 -7.87
CA THR A 48 -9.38 9.71 -8.53
C THR A 48 -8.53 8.98 -7.51
N GLU A 49 -8.36 7.69 -7.72
CA GLU A 49 -7.55 6.80 -6.90
C GLU A 49 -6.48 6.12 -7.75
N ILE A 50 -5.46 5.59 -7.09
CA ILE A 50 -4.54 4.67 -7.75
C ILE A 50 -5.22 3.30 -7.87
N LEU A 51 -5.09 2.70 -9.05
CA LEU A 51 -5.64 1.38 -9.37
C LEU A 51 -4.49 0.41 -9.60
N PHE A 52 -4.46 -0.66 -8.82
CA PHE A 52 -3.51 -1.75 -8.97
C PHE A 52 -4.22 -2.93 -9.63
N PHE A 53 -3.72 -3.33 -10.78
CA PHE A 53 -4.19 -4.53 -11.46
C PHE A 53 -3.38 -5.72 -10.97
N THR A 54 -4.07 -6.71 -10.43
CA THR A 54 -3.49 -7.92 -9.85
C THR A 54 -4.04 -9.17 -10.54
N HIS A 55 -3.58 -10.35 -10.16
CA HIS A 55 -4.14 -11.61 -10.68
C HIS A 55 -5.56 -11.89 -10.19
N PHE A 56 -5.95 -11.33 -9.04
CA PHE A 56 -7.24 -11.64 -8.40
C PHE A 56 -8.29 -10.56 -8.58
N GLY A 57 -7.91 -9.36 -8.95
CA GLY A 57 -8.85 -8.25 -9.08
C GLY A 57 -8.16 -6.90 -9.21
N VAL A 58 -8.96 -5.85 -9.16
CA VAL A 58 -8.51 -4.47 -9.11
C VAL A 58 -8.53 -4.00 -7.66
N VAL A 59 -7.39 -3.52 -7.19
CA VAL A 59 -7.21 -2.94 -5.86
C VAL A 59 -7.11 -1.44 -6.01
N SER A 60 -7.91 -0.69 -5.27
CA SER A 60 -7.81 0.77 -5.19
C SER A 60 -7.71 1.22 -3.74
N GLY A 61 -7.13 2.36 -3.52
CA GLY A 61 -6.99 2.97 -2.21
C GLY A 61 -6.04 4.15 -2.25
N SER A 62 -5.71 4.65 -1.07
CA SER A 62 -4.72 5.69 -0.87
C SER A 62 -3.43 5.10 -0.30
N LEU A 63 -2.29 5.68 -0.65
CA LEU A 63 -1.05 5.32 0.00
C LEU A 63 -1.12 5.73 1.47
N TYR A 64 -0.82 4.81 2.37
CA TYR A 64 -0.61 5.16 3.75
C TYR A 64 0.76 5.83 3.90
N ASN A 65 0.79 7.01 4.46
CA ASN A 65 2.00 7.81 4.64
C ASN A 65 2.11 8.31 6.09
N PRO A 66 2.73 7.54 7.00
CA PRO A 66 3.11 8.11 8.29
C PRO A 66 4.24 9.13 8.04
N PRO A 67 4.34 10.27 8.68
CA PRO A 67 3.64 10.72 9.88
C PRO A 67 2.43 11.62 9.63
N ASP A 68 2.01 11.82 8.38
CA ASP A 68 0.97 12.79 8.02
C ASP A 68 -0.46 12.30 8.33
N ASP A 69 -0.62 10.99 8.54
CA ASP A 69 -1.90 10.41 8.90
C ASP A 69 -2.14 10.48 10.41
N GLU A 70 -3.36 10.83 10.79
CA GLU A 70 -3.79 10.85 12.18
C GLU A 70 -3.69 9.45 12.82
N PHE A 71 -3.55 9.43 14.15
CA PHE A 71 -3.51 8.20 14.90
C PHE A 71 -4.79 7.38 14.67
N ASP A 72 -4.61 6.19 14.12
CA ASP A 72 -5.67 5.19 13.92
C ASP A 72 -5.27 3.89 14.65
N PRO A 73 -6.11 3.37 15.55
CA PRO A 73 -5.82 2.13 16.28
C PRO A 73 -5.60 0.91 15.38
N VAL A 74 -6.31 0.84 14.24
CA VAL A 74 -6.15 -0.27 13.27
C VAL A 74 -4.80 -0.19 12.59
N TYR A 75 -4.38 1.02 12.25
CA TYR A 75 -3.06 1.23 11.70
C TYR A 75 -1.95 0.91 12.69
N SER A 76 -2.11 1.32 13.93
CA SER A 76 -1.14 1.02 14.99
C SER A 76 -0.88 -0.49 15.12
N LEU A 77 -1.92 -1.32 14.93
CA LEU A 77 -1.74 -2.76 14.87
C LEU A 77 -0.87 -3.22 13.69
N HIS A 78 -1.11 -2.68 12.50
CA HIS A 78 -0.28 -2.97 11.32
C HIS A 78 1.17 -2.55 11.51
N GLU A 79 1.39 -1.37 12.08
CA GLU A 79 2.73 -0.88 12.39
C GLU A 79 3.46 -1.77 13.39
N VAL A 80 2.77 -2.20 14.45
CA VAL A 80 3.32 -3.14 15.45
C VAL A 80 3.71 -4.46 14.80
N ILE A 81 2.87 -5.01 13.93
CA ILE A 81 3.13 -6.27 13.22
C ILE A 81 4.36 -6.12 12.31
N LEU A 82 4.46 -5.05 11.54
CA LEU A 82 5.60 -4.81 10.65
C LEU A 82 6.90 -4.60 11.43
N LYS A 83 6.86 -3.85 12.52
CA LYS A 83 8.01 -3.68 13.41
C LYS A 83 8.43 -4.99 14.08
N ALA A 84 7.49 -5.82 14.49
CA ALA A 84 7.78 -7.14 15.06
C ALA A 84 8.46 -8.05 14.01
N ARG A 85 7.98 -8.04 12.77
CA ARG A 85 8.63 -8.76 11.66
C ARG A 85 10.07 -8.30 11.46
N ASP A 86 10.31 -7.00 11.41
CA ASP A 86 11.63 -6.44 11.16
C ASP A 86 12.59 -6.73 12.32
N SER A 87 12.10 -6.71 13.55
CA SER A 87 12.86 -7.11 14.74
C SER A 87 13.25 -8.59 14.69
N LEU A 88 12.32 -9.46 14.30
CA LEU A 88 12.59 -10.89 14.16
C LEU A 88 13.60 -11.16 13.02
N LEU A 89 13.48 -10.45 11.90
CA LEU A 89 14.45 -10.54 10.81
C LEU A 89 15.85 -10.14 11.28
N SER A 90 15.96 -9.08 12.06
CA SER A 90 17.25 -8.65 12.64
C SER A 90 17.88 -9.73 13.50
N SER A 91 17.06 -10.43 14.30
CA SER A 91 17.53 -11.55 15.11
C SER A 91 18.08 -12.70 14.24
N TYR A 92 17.39 -13.07 13.17
CA TYR A 92 17.89 -14.08 12.24
C TYR A 92 19.20 -13.67 11.55
N ILE A 93 19.37 -12.40 11.22
CA ILE A 93 20.62 -11.89 10.65
C ILE A 93 21.75 -11.98 11.65
N GLU A 94 21.52 -11.65 12.92
CA GLU A 94 22.48 -11.81 14.01
C GLU A 94 22.87 -13.27 14.21
N ASP A 95 21.96 -14.20 14.01
CA ASP A 95 22.20 -15.66 14.06
C ASP A 95 22.91 -16.20 12.81
N GLY A 96 23.27 -15.35 11.87
CA GLY A 96 24.10 -15.69 10.71
C GLY A 96 23.31 -15.99 9.43
N VAL A 97 22.02 -15.74 9.38
CA VAL A 97 21.23 -15.83 8.15
C VAL A 97 21.65 -14.73 7.18
N LYS A 98 22.08 -15.13 5.97
CA LYS A 98 22.64 -14.21 4.96
C LYS A 98 21.74 -14.00 3.74
N ARG A 99 20.67 -14.74 3.60
CA ARG A 99 19.80 -14.70 2.43
C ARG A 99 18.33 -14.69 2.84
N MET A 100 17.54 -13.92 2.12
CA MET A 100 16.09 -13.95 2.17
C MET A 100 15.54 -14.56 0.88
N VAL A 101 14.38 -15.17 1.00
CA VAL A 101 13.54 -15.57 -0.14
C VAL A 101 12.20 -14.84 -0.08
N ASN A 102 11.53 -14.70 -1.20
CA ASN A 102 10.30 -13.92 -1.31
C ASN A 102 10.45 -12.51 -0.73
N ASP A 103 11.56 -11.88 -1.04
CA ASP A 103 12.02 -10.61 -0.48
C ASP A 103 11.46 -9.39 -1.22
N LYS A 104 10.32 -9.54 -1.87
CA LYS A 104 9.64 -8.45 -2.57
C LYS A 104 9.17 -7.38 -1.59
N SER A 105 9.26 -6.15 -2.02
CA SER A 105 8.73 -5.02 -1.29
C SER A 105 7.20 -5.00 -1.37
N PHE A 106 6.59 -4.11 -0.61
CA PHE A 106 5.15 -3.94 -0.61
C PHE A 106 4.78 -2.46 -0.59
N VAL A 107 3.51 -2.20 -0.91
CA VAL A 107 2.87 -0.90 -0.73
C VAL A 107 1.81 -1.06 0.36
N LEU A 108 1.83 -0.19 1.34
CA LEU A 108 0.79 -0.14 2.37
C LEU A 108 -0.29 0.85 1.94
N LEU A 109 -1.50 0.34 1.81
CA LEU A 109 -2.66 1.11 1.36
C LEU A 109 -3.66 1.26 2.50
N LYS A 110 -4.39 2.37 2.51
CA LYS A 110 -5.54 2.63 3.37
C LYS A 110 -6.81 2.88 2.56
N ASP A 111 -7.96 2.70 3.19
CA ASP A 111 -9.29 2.88 2.56
C ASP A 111 -9.42 2.07 1.27
N VAL A 112 -9.09 0.79 1.37
CA VAL A 112 -8.90 -0.09 0.21
C VAL A 112 -10.21 -0.72 -0.22
N THR A 113 -10.43 -0.71 -1.52
CA THR A 113 -11.48 -1.49 -2.18
C THR A 113 -10.86 -2.50 -3.13
N ILE A 114 -11.21 -3.76 -2.98
CA ILE A 114 -10.80 -4.85 -3.87
C ILE A 114 -12.02 -5.33 -4.64
N LYS A 115 -11.96 -5.27 -5.97
CA LYS A 115 -12.98 -5.81 -6.88
C LYS A 115 -12.42 -7.05 -7.58
N PRO A 116 -12.84 -8.26 -7.16
CA PRO A 116 -12.40 -9.50 -7.79
C PRO A 116 -12.88 -9.61 -9.24
N TYR A 117 -12.06 -10.17 -10.15
CA TYR A 117 -12.49 -10.41 -11.52
C TYR A 117 -13.56 -11.48 -11.63
N ALA A 118 -13.52 -12.48 -10.75
CA ALA A 118 -14.43 -13.61 -10.78
C ALA A 118 -15.87 -13.27 -10.34
N ASN A 119 -16.03 -12.20 -9.55
CA ASN A 119 -17.34 -11.80 -9.06
C ASN A 119 -17.36 -10.27 -8.88
N ASN A 120 -17.76 -9.57 -9.93
CA ASN A 120 -17.80 -8.12 -9.95
C ASN A 120 -18.84 -7.50 -9.00
N ASP A 121 -19.81 -8.29 -8.53
CA ASP A 121 -20.86 -7.81 -7.64
C ASP A 121 -20.40 -7.74 -6.18
N ASN A 122 -19.32 -8.42 -5.85
CA ASN A 122 -18.75 -8.43 -4.51
C ASN A 122 -17.46 -7.61 -4.46
N SER A 123 -17.46 -6.55 -3.68
CA SER A 123 -16.23 -5.81 -3.35
C SER A 123 -15.87 -6.01 -1.88
N TYR A 124 -14.56 -6.11 -1.62
CA TYR A 124 -14.03 -6.11 -0.26
C TYR A 124 -13.57 -4.70 0.09
N LYS A 125 -13.96 -4.22 1.27
CA LYS A 125 -13.48 -2.95 1.82
C LYS A 125 -12.61 -3.23 3.04
N LEU A 126 -11.40 -2.73 3.00
CA LEU A 126 -10.40 -2.93 4.05
C LEU A 126 -9.87 -1.57 4.49
N ALA A 127 -9.70 -1.40 5.80
CA ALA A 127 -9.09 -0.18 6.32
C ALA A 127 -7.63 -0.06 5.85
N TYR A 128 -6.90 -1.19 5.85
CA TYR A 128 -5.51 -1.27 5.41
C TYR A 128 -5.26 -2.56 4.64
N PHE A 129 -4.33 -2.49 3.71
CA PHE A 129 -3.92 -3.64 2.92
C PHE A 129 -2.43 -3.56 2.57
N VAL A 130 -1.71 -4.64 2.81
CA VAL A 130 -0.33 -4.79 2.38
C VAL A 130 -0.33 -5.48 1.02
N LEU A 131 0.01 -4.73 -0.02
CA LEU A 131 0.09 -5.24 -1.38
C LEU A 131 1.56 -5.47 -1.74
N TYR A 132 1.97 -6.72 -1.85
CA TYR A 132 3.31 -7.07 -2.28
C TYR A 132 3.52 -6.72 -3.76
N SER A 133 4.69 -6.22 -4.10
CA SER A 133 5.00 -5.71 -5.43
C SER A 133 4.93 -6.76 -6.53
N ASP A 134 5.19 -8.03 -6.22
CA ASP A 134 5.09 -9.13 -7.17
C ASP A 134 3.64 -9.48 -7.55
N ALA A 135 2.66 -9.06 -6.75
CA ALA A 135 1.25 -9.18 -7.11
C ALA A 135 0.77 -8.06 -8.07
N ILE A 136 1.56 -7.01 -8.27
CA ILE A 136 1.20 -5.88 -9.15
C ILE A 136 1.57 -6.24 -10.59
N LEU A 137 0.56 -6.40 -11.44
CA LEU A 137 0.73 -6.61 -12.87
C LEU A 137 0.78 -5.30 -13.66
N GLY A 138 0.05 -4.31 -13.19
CA GLY A 138 0.02 -2.98 -13.77
C GLY A 138 -0.61 -2.01 -12.79
N LEU A 139 -0.49 -0.73 -13.08
CA LEU A 139 -1.11 0.32 -12.30
C LEU A 139 -1.57 1.46 -13.19
N SER A 140 -2.59 2.16 -12.74
CA SER A 140 -3.14 3.33 -13.39
C SER A 140 -3.79 4.21 -12.34
N PHE A 141 -4.43 5.27 -12.76
CA PHE A 141 -5.28 6.09 -11.91
C PHE A 141 -6.64 6.26 -12.57
N GLY A 142 -7.66 6.38 -11.76
CA GLY A 142 -9.04 6.51 -12.23
C GLY A 142 -10.03 6.31 -11.11
N ASN A 143 -11.29 6.24 -11.47
CA ASN A 143 -12.38 5.98 -10.55
C ASN A 143 -12.84 4.54 -10.73
N GLN A 144 -12.97 3.80 -9.64
CA GLN A 144 -13.70 2.54 -9.71
C GLN A 144 -15.18 2.85 -10.00
N PRO A 145 -15.86 2.06 -10.84
CA PRO A 145 -17.29 2.18 -11.01
C PRO A 145 -17.95 2.07 -9.63
N LYS A 146 -18.74 3.09 -9.28
CA LYS A 146 -19.59 3.01 -8.08
C LYS A 146 -20.55 1.85 -8.28
N ASP A 147 -20.75 1.05 -7.23
CA ASP A 147 -21.77 0.02 -7.24
C ASP A 147 -23.10 0.70 -7.60
N GLN A 148 -23.60 0.40 -8.78
CA GLN A 148 -24.96 0.81 -9.12
C GLN A 148 -25.85 -0.05 -8.24
N HIS A 149 -26.34 0.53 -7.15
CA HIS A 149 -27.53 0.00 -6.51
C HIS A 149 -28.65 0.08 -7.55
N VAL A 150 -28.90 -1.03 -8.18
CA VAL A 150 -30.13 -1.20 -8.94
C VAL A 150 -31.25 -1.07 -7.92
N ASN A 151 -31.85 0.11 -7.84
CA ASN A 151 -33.13 0.27 -7.20
C ASN A 151 -34.10 -0.60 -8.04
N VAL A 152 -34.34 -1.82 -7.61
CA VAL A 152 -35.50 -2.59 -8.06
C VAL A 152 -36.68 -1.85 -7.47
N ALA A 153 -37.29 -1.00 -8.28
CA ALA A 153 -38.59 -0.43 -7.96
C ALA A 153 -39.59 -1.63 -7.96
N GLU A 154 -40.27 -1.80 -6.81
CA GLU A 154 -41.43 -2.65 -6.66
C GLU A 154 -42.59 -2.22 -7.61
#